data_bebb057c7925e1a5db0181eb519aff68
#
_entry.id   bebb057c7925e1a5db0181eb519aff68
#
_cell.length_a   1.000
_cell.length_b   1.000
_cell.length_c   1.000
_cell.angle_alpha   90.00
_cell.angle_beta   90.00
_cell.angle_gamma   90.00
#
_symmetry.space_group_name_H-M   'P 1'
#
loop_
_entity.id
_entity.type
_entity.pdbx_description
1 polymer ?
#
loop_
_entity_poly.entity_id
_entity_poly.type
_entity_poly.pdbx_seq_one_letter_code
_entity_poly.pdbx_strand_id
1 'polypeptide(L)'
;MSVFPFFKQLDSMDCGPSCLKMIAKHYGKNYSLQSLRSRSFITRSGVSMLGISNAAEDIGFRTLGYRLSWEQLRDEVPLPCIGHWNQRHFVVIYGIKKQRRIPCIFNRTPPEGLKSNRSRNYLIYVADPASGLLKYTEKEFLRCWYSNQKEGIKEGAVLLLEPTPEFYNKEAEDRENLKFLYLLNYLKPYRRYIFQLILGLITSSIISLILPFLTQSLVDTGIGNSNIAFVVMILIAQLILTLSQTANGLLRNWINLHVTSRVSISLISGV
;
A
#
# COMPACT_ATOMS: atom_id res chain seq x y z
N MET A 1 23.94 5.93 14.15
CA MET A 1 23.14 4.73 13.80
C MET A 1 22.30 5.08 12.61
N SER A 2 22.44 4.41 11.48
CA SER A 2 21.53 4.53 10.36
C SER A 2 20.11 4.17 10.84
N VAL A 3 19.13 4.99 10.48
CA VAL A 3 17.73 4.73 10.79
C VAL A 3 17.32 3.46 10.04
N PHE A 4 16.70 2.50 10.72
CA PHE A 4 16.21 1.27 10.08
C PHE A 4 15.17 1.65 9.02
N PRO A 5 15.22 1.11 7.79
CA PRO A 5 14.28 1.45 6.74
C PRO A 5 12.87 1.05 7.16
N PHE A 6 11.92 1.97 6.96
CA PHE A 6 10.52 1.77 7.30
C PHE A 6 9.63 1.94 6.07
N PHE A 7 8.68 1.02 5.90
CA PHE A 7 7.62 1.09 4.89
C PHE A 7 6.28 0.79 5.54
N LYS A 8 5.34 1.73 5.39
CA LYS A 8 3.98 1.54 5.89
C LYS A 8 3.22 0.60 4.97
N GLN A 9 2.50 -0.37 5.54
CA GLN A 9 1.60 -1.24 4.79
C GLN A 9 0.46 -0.43 4.15
N LEU A 10 0.04 -0.80 2.96
CA LEU A 10 -1.07 -0.16 2.26
C LEU A 10 -2.41 -0.80 2.64
N ASP A 11 -2.41 -2.10 2.89
CA ASP A 11 -3.57 -2.88 3.31
C ASP A 11 -3.22 -3.70 4.56
N SER A 12 -4.24 -4.12 5.32
CA SER A 12 -4.10 -4.98 6.49
C SER A 12 -3.44 -6.33 6.19
N MET A 13 -3.54 -6.80 4.94
CA MET A 13 -2.94 -8.05 4.46
C MET A 13 -1.46 -7.94 4.09
N ASP A 14 -0.92 -6.72 4.01
CA ASP A 14 0.44 -6.45 3.52
C ASP A 14 1.53 -6.52 4.60
N CYS A 15 1.21 -6.89 5.83
CA CYS A 15 2.18 -6.86 6.92
C CYS A 15 3.44 -7.70 6.62
N GLY A 16 3.29 -8.92 6.08
CA GLY A 16 4.42 -9.79 5.72
C GLY A 16 5.29 -9.24 4.60
N PRO A 17 4.74 -8.95 3.41
CA PRO A 17 5.49 -8.32 2.32
C PRO A 17 6.15 -7.01 2.70
N SER A 18 5.51 -6.18 3.53
CA SER A 18 6.12 -4.94 4.04
C SER A 18 7.30 -5.20 4.96
N CYS A 19 7.22 -6.23 5.83
CA CYS A 19 8.35 -6.67 6.65
C CYS A 19 9.52 -7.15 5.78
N LEU A 20 9.23 -7.97 4.77
CA LEU A 20 10.26 -8.46 3.84
C LEU A 20 10.90 -7.31 3.04
N LYS A 21 10.10 -6.33 2.59
CA LYS A 21 10.62 -5.11 1.94
C LYS A 21 11.59 -4.34 2.83
N MET A 22 11.24 -4.17 4.12
CA MET A 22 12.10 -3.49 5.08
C MET A 22 13.42 -4.21 5.28
N ILE A 23 13.41 -5.55 5.40
CA ILE A 23 14.62 -6.36 5.56
C ILE A 23 15.47 -6.32 4.29
N ALA A 24 14.86 -6.51 3.10
CA ALA A 24 15.60 -6.42 1.83
C ALA A 24 16.28 -5.06 1.66
N LYS A 25 15.58 -3.97 2.03
CA LYS A 25 16.17 -2.61 2.00
C LYS A 25 17.30 -2.44 3.02
N HIS A 26 17.19 -3.07 4.19
CA HIS A 26 18.28 -3.08 5.18
C HIS A 26 19.55 -3.70 4.62
N TYR A 27 19.44 -4.76 3.82
CA TYR A 27 20.56 -5.41 3.11
C TYR A 27 20.91 -4.76 1.77
N GLY A 28 20.35 -3.58 1.47
CA GLY A 28 20.76 -2.73 0.33
C GLY A 28 19.97 -2.91 -0.95
N LYS A 29 18.94 -3.77 -0.99
CA LYS A 29 18.10 -3.96 -2.17
C LYS A 29 16.67 -3.46 -1.97
N ASN A 30 16.14 -2.84 -3.01
CA ASN A 30 14.77 -2.33 -3.00
C ASN A 30 13.88 -3.18 -3.92
N TYR A 31 12.82 -3.75 -3.37
CA TYR A 31 11.81 -4.50 -4.09
C TYR A 31 10.48 -3.75 -4.06
N SER A 32 9.69 -3.83 -5.13
CA SER A 32 8.35 -3.28 -5.14
C SER A 32 7.45 -4.10 -4.20
N LEU A 33 6.53 -3.44 -3.48
CA LEU A 33 5.60 -4.13 -2.60
C LEU A 33 4.73 -5.12 -3.39
N GLN A 34 4.35 -4.75 -4.61
CA GLN A 34 3.54 -5.59 -5.50
C GLN A 34 4.26 -6.88 -5.90
N SER A 35 5.55 -6.83 -6.20
CA SER A 35 6.35 -8.02 -6.49
C SER A 35 6.43 -8.97 -5.29
N LEU A 36 6.62 -8.42 -4.09
CA LEU A 36 6.66 -9.22 -2.88
C LEU A 36 5.28 -9.79 -2.50
N ARG A 37 4.19 -9.07 -2.78
CA ARG A 37 2.81 -9.57 -2.62
C ARG A 37 2.55 -10.79 -3.49
N SER A 38 2.88 -10.71 -4.79
CA SER A 38 2.65 -11.82 -5.73
C SER A 38 3.42 -13.09 -5.34
N ARG A 39 4.62 -12.94 -4.79
CA ARG A 39 5.48 -14.04 -4.33
C ARG A 39 5.05 -14.62 -2.98
N SER A 40 4.35 -13.83 -2.15
CA SER A 40 3.95 -14.22 -0.79
C SER A 40 2.65 -15.03 -0.74
N PHE A 41 2.00 -15.30 -1.87
CA PHE A 41 0.73 -16.06 -1.95
C PHE A 41 -0.31 -15.55 -0.95
N ILE A 42 -0.61 -14.24 -0.99
CA ILE A 42 -1.56 -13.60 -0.08
C ILE A 42 -2.95 -14.19 -0.29
N THR A 43 -3.58 -14.63 0.79
CA THR A 43 -4.96 -15.13 0.80
C THR A 43 -5.91 -14.08 1.40
N ARG A 44 -7.23 -14.34 1.37
CA ARG A 44 -8.23 -13.48 2.04
C ARG A 44 -8.03 -13.34 3.55
N SER A 45 -7.33 -14.28 4.17
CA SER A 45 -7.00 -14.28 5.60
C SER A 45 -5.65 -13.62 5.91
N GLY A 46 -4.94 -13.11 4.91
CA GLY A 46 -3.61 -12.53 5.03
C GLY A 46 -2.51 -13.44 4.49
N VAL A 47 -1.27 -13.10 4.84
CA VAL A 47 -0.08 -13.87 4.48
C VAL A 47 0.29 -14.84 5.61
N SER A 48 0.72 -16.04 5.26
CA SER A 48 1.29 -17.00 6.23
C SER A 48 2.80 -16.78 6.37
N MET A 49 3.38 -17.24 7.50
CA MET A 49 4.84 -17.22 7.67
C MET A 49 5.55 -18.02 6.58
N LEU A 50 4.98 -19.13 6.12
CA LEU A 50 5.48 -19.91 4.98
C LEU A 50 5.45 -19.11 3.68
N GLY A 51 4.37 -18.35 3.43
CA GLY A 51 4.30 -17.46 2.26
C GLY A 51 5.37 -16.36 2.26
N ILE A 52 5.69 -15.81 3.43
CA ILE A 52 6.79 -14.84 3.58
C ILE A 52 8.14 -15.54 3.35
N SER A 53 8.31 -16.76 3.87
CA SER A 53 9.50 -17.59 3.68
C SER A 53 9.76 -17.86 2.21
N ASN A 54 8.77 -18.33 1.48
CA ASN A 54 8.87 -18.61 0.04
C ASN A 54 9.23 -17.33 -0.76
N ALA A 55 8.57 -16.22 -0.46
CA ALA A 55 8.89 -14.95 -1.10
C ALA A 55 10.30 -14.46 -0.79
N ALA A 56 10.80 -14.71 0.42
CA ALA A 56 12.17 -14.36 0.80
C ALA A 56 13.19 -15.26 0.08
N GLU A 57 12.92 -16.54 -0.05
CA GLU A 57 13.77 -17.47 -0.80
C GLU A 57 13.81 -17.14 -2.29
N ASP A 58 12.66 -16.79 -2.87
CA ASP A 58 12.57 -16.34 -4.26
C ASP A 58 13.43 -15.11 -4.56
N ILE A 59 13.66 -14.24 -3.61
CA ILE A 59 14.52 -13.06 -3.78
C ILE A 59 15.97 -13.31 -3.34
N GLY A 60 16.28 -14.53 -2.88
CA GLY A 60 17.65 -14.98 -2.59
C GLY A 60 18.04 -14.93 -1.11
N PHE A 61 17.10 -14.88 -0.18
CA PHE A 61 17.37 -15.15 1.22
C PHE A 61 17.33 -16.65 1.50
N ARG A 62 18.07 -17.09 2.49
CA ARG A 62 17.85 -18.35 3.18
C ARG A 62 16.96 -18.09 4.38
N THR A 63 15.91 -18.89 4.56
CA THR A 63 14.96 -18.67 5.64
C THR A 63 14.87 -19.86 6.58
N LEU A 64 14.62 -19.56 7.87
CA LEU A 64 14.43 -20.58 8.90
C LEU A 64 13.37 -20.07 9.88
N GLY A 65 12.27 -20.82 9.99
CA GLY A 65 11.20 -20.54 10.96
C GLY A 65 11.41 -21.31 12.26
N TYR A 66 11.47 -20.59 13.38
CA TYR A 66 11.64 -21.17 14.71
C TYR A 66 10.61 -20.69 15.71
N ARG A 67 10.36 -21.52 16.72
CA ARG A 67 9.77 -21.08 17.98
C ARG A 67 10.88 -21.01 19.00
N LEU A 68 11.00 -19.87 19.68
CA LEU A 68 12.13 -19.56 20.54
C LEU A 68 11.65 -19.00 21.88
N SER A 69 12.42 -19.24 22.91
CA SER A 69 12.29 -18.52 24.18
C SER A 69 12.82 -17.09 24.07
N TRP A 70 12.53 -16.27 25.06
CA TRP A 70 13.08 -14.91 25.12
C TRP A 70 14.60 -14.87 25.16
N GLU A 71 15.21 -15.77 25.91
CA GLU A 71 16.66 -15.88 26.07
C GLU A 71 17.33 -16.20 24.74
N GLN A 72 16.78 -17.15 24.00
CA GLN A 72 17.27 -17.53 22.68
C GLN A 72 17.14 -16.38 21.67
N LEU A 73 15.97 -15.70 21.63
CA LEU A 73 15.78 -14.55 20.74
C LEU A 73 16.79 -13.43 21.04
N ARG A 74 17.10 -13.21 22.33
CA ARG A 74 18.00 -12.14 22.74
C ARG A 74 19.47 -12.43 22.44
N ASP A 75 19.91 -13.65 22.68
CA ASP A 75 21.33 -14.00 22.74
C ASP A 75 21.84 -14.75 21.48
N GLU A 76 20.96 -15.45 20.76
CA GLU A 76 21.35 -16.36 19.67
C GLU A 76 20.86 -15.92 18.28
N VAL A 77 19.80 -15.09 18.22
CA VAL A 77 19.14 -14.76 16.94
C VAL A 77 19.83 -13.59 16.24
N PRO A 78 20.26 -13.76 14.98
CA PRO A 78 20.72 -12.66 14.16
C PRO A 78 19.56 -11.71 13.83
N LEU A 79 19.79 -10.40 13.98
CA LEU A 79 18.83 -9.36 13.66
C LEU A 79 19.23 -8.63 12.36
N PRO A 80 18.28 -8.21 11.53
CA PRO A 80 16.82 -8.20 11.74
C PRO A 80 16.14 -9.55 11.43
N CYS A 81 15.04 -9.85 12.16
CA CYS A 81 14.19 -11.01 11.91
C CYS A 81 12.70 -10.62 11.89
N ILE A 82 11.83 -11.46 11.33
CA ILE A 82 10.37 -11.23 11.34
C ILE A 82 9.76 -11.99 12.50
N GLY A 83 9.05 -11.28 13.39
CA GLY A 83 8.31 -11.85 14.51
C GLY A 83 6.82 -11.95 14.21
N HIS A 84 6.17 -13.05 14.66
CA HIS A 84 4.73 -13.19 14.63
C HIS A 84 4.12 -12.47 15.83
N TRP A 85 3.23 -11.54 15.58
CA TRP A 85 2.73 -10.56 16.55
C TRP A 85 1.25 -10.71 16.80
N ASN A 86 0.83 -10.83 18.05
CA ASN A 86 -0.57 -11.01 18.44
C ASN A 86 -1.30 -12.10 17.63
N GLN A 87 -0.61 -13.12 17.16
CA GLN A 87 -1.12 -14.25 16.35
C GLN A 87 -1.81 -13.87 15.02
N ARG A 88 -1.74 -12.61 14.60
CA ARG A 88 -2.42 -12.11 13.39
C ARG A 88 -1.59 -11.17 12.53
N HIS A 89 -0.43 -10.76 13.01
CA HIS A 89 0.36 -9.70 12.41
C HIS A 89 1.83 -10.09 12.35
N PHE A 90 2.59 -9.46 11.46
CA PHE A 90 4.03 -9.64 11.34
C PHE A 90 4.73 -8.29 11.54
N VAL A 91 5.83 -8.32 12.28
CA VAL A 91 6.67 -7.15 12.57
C VAL A 91 8.14 -7.50 12.39
N VAL A 92 8.99 -6.51 12.14
CA VAL A 92 10.44 -6.71 12.08
C VAL A 92 11.05 -6.34 13.42
N ILE A 93 11.76 -7.28 14.03
CA ILE A 93 12.60 -7.05 15.21
C ILE A 93 14.00 -6.72 14.69
N TYR A 94 14.45 -5.46 14.85
CA TYR A 94 15.72 -5.01 14.28
C TYR A 94 16.77 -4.63 15.30
N GLY A 95 16.47 -4.71 16.59
CA GLY A 95 17.44 -4.44 17.63
C GLY A 95 16.98 -4.78 19.02
N ILE A 96 17.87 -5.32 19.84
CA ILE A 96 17.67 -5.55 21.27
C ILE A 96 18.84 -4.90 21.99
N LYS A 97 18.55 -3.96 22.90
CA LYS A 97 19.59 -3.25 23.65
C LYS A 97 19.32 -3.32 25.16
N LYS A 98 20.35 -3.58 25.90
CA LYS A 98 20.32 -3.50 27.36
C LYS A 98 20.22 -2.03 27.76
N GLN A 99 19.19 -1.67 28.51
CA GLN A 99 19.02 -0.31 29.02
C GLN A 99 20.09 -0.05 30.09
N ARG A 100 21.00 0.89 29.83
CA ARG A 100 21.91 1.39 30.86
C ARG A 100 21.07 2.23 31.84
N ARG A 101 21.02 1.86 33.11
CA ARG A 101 20.47 2.75 34.12
C ARG A 101 21.35 4.00 34.18
N ILE A 102 20.79 5.16 33.95
CA ILE A 102 21.38 6.42 34.37
C ILE A 102 21.33 6.37 35.90
N PRO A 103 22.43 6.41 36.60
CA PRO A 103 22.39 6.50 38.05
C PRO A 103 21.64 7.79 38.41
N CYS A 104 20.50 7.65 39.10
CA CYS A 104 19.81 8.80 39.66
C CYS A 104 20.75 9.43 40.69
N ILE A 105 21.25 10.64 40.40
CA ILE A 105 22.18 11.42 41.25
C ILE A 105 21.43 11.98 42.50
N PHE A 106 20.21 11.57 42.74
CA PHE A 106 19.48 11.96 43.95
C PHE A 106 19.50 10.82 44.96
N ASN A 107 20.30 11.00 46.00
CA ASN A 107 20.37 10.21 47.24
C ASN A 107 18.98 9.95 47.83
N ARG A 108 18.46 8.73 47.64
CA ARG A 108 17.59 8.06 48.61
C ARG A 108 18.00 6.60 48.63
N THR A 109 18.69 6.24 49.71
CA THR A 109 18.93 4.84 50.09
C THR A 109 17.60 4.09 50.09
N PRO A 110 17.45 2.97 49.36
CA PRO A 110 16.25 2.14 49.48
C PRO A 110 16.24 1.51 50.89
N PRO A 111 15.06 1.34 51.52
CA PRO A 111 14.96 0.64 52.79
C PRO A 111 15.49 -0.80 52.62
N GLU A 112 16.33 -1.21 53.55
CA GLU A 112 16.86 -2.56 53.69
C GLU A 112 15.69 -3.54 53.82
N GLY A 113 15.57 -4.48 52.88
CA GLY A 113 14.58 -5.56 52.92
C GLY A 113 13.91 -5.92 51.59
N LEU A 114 13.88 -5.06 50.60
CA LEU A 114 13.39 -5.44 49.27
C LEU A 114 14.54 -6.05 48.46
N LYS A 115 14.55 -7.39 48.32
CA LYS A 115 15.35 -8.08 47.30
C LYS A 115 14.96 -7.51 45.96
N SER A 116 15.71 -6.51 45.48
CA SER A 116 15.61 -5.95 44.15
C SER A 116 15.81 -7.11 43.17
N ASN A 117 14.69 -7.64 42.69
CA ASN A 117 14.72 -8.57 41.58
C ASN A 117 15.42 -7.82 40.44
N ARG A 118 16.67 -8.13 40.18
CA ARG A 118 17.53 -7.52 39.16
C ARG A 118 17.00 -7.88 37.77
N SER A 119 15.80 -7.44 37.46
CA SER A 119 15.21 -7.49 36.14
C SER A 119 16.11 -6.63 35.22
N ARG A 120 16.87 -7.30 34.38
CA ARG A 120 17.67 -6.65 33.34
C ARG A 120 16.68 -6.04 32.37
N ASN A 121 16.51 -4.71 32.39
CA ASN A 121 15.61 -4.03 31.47
C ASN A 121 16.23 -4.00 30.08
N TYR A 122 15.61 -4.67 29.15
CA TYR A 122 15.93 -4.61 27.73
C TYR A 122 14.94 -3.69 27.01
N LEU A 123 15.44 -2.99 25.99
CA LEU A 123 14.66 -2.20 25.08
C LEU A 123 14.71 -2.88 23.70
N ILE A 124 13.55 -3.27 23.21
CA ILE A 124 13.39 -3.97 21.95
C ILE A 124 12.89 -2.99 20.90
N TYR A 125 13.60 -2.93 19.78
CA TYR A 125 13.28 -2.08 18.64
C TYR A 125 12.53 -2.88 17.60
N VAL A 126 11.31 -2.46 17.32
CA VAL A 126 10.37 -3.13 16.41
C VAL A 126 9.94 -2.17 15.31
N ALA A 127 10.01 -2.60 14.06
CA ALA A 127 9.38 -1.91 12.95
C ALA A 127 8.05 -2.61 12.63
N ASP A 128 6.96 -1.95 12.99
CA ASP A 128 5.60 -2.41 12.75
C ASP A 128 5.06 -1.75 11.48
N PRO A 129 4.77 -2.49 10.41
CA PRO A 129 4.26 -1.92 9.17
C PRO A 129 2.96 -1.11 9.32
N ALA A 130 2.15 -1.40 10.35
CA ALA A 130 0.90 -0.69 10.61
C ALA A 130 1.13 0.62 11.39
N SER A 131 2.07 0.60 12.38
CA SER A 131 2.16 1.64 13.42
C SER A 131 3.45 2.47 13.33
N GLY A 132 4.54 1.93 12.77
CA GLY A 132 5.81 2.66 12.65
C GLY A 132 6.98 2.00 13.38
N LEU A 133 8.02 2.78 13.63
CA LEU A 133 9.18 2.34 14.41
C LEU A 133 8.88 2.51 15.90
N LEU A 134 8.76 1.40 16.60
CA LEU A 134 8.35 1.36 18.01
C LEU A 134 9.47 0.81 18.90
N LYS A 135 9.40 1.18 20.17
CA LYS A 135 10.32 0.70 21.21
C LYS A 135 9.48 0.09 22.31
N TYR A 136 9.74 -1.16 22.62
CA TYR A 136 9.04 -1.89 23.67
C TYR A 136 9.96 -2.21 24.82
N THR A 137 9.42 -2.20 26.02
CA THR A 137 10.05 -2.84 27.17
C THR A 137 9.92 -4.35 27.04
N GLU A 138 10.80 -5.12 27.72
CA GLU A 138 10.74 -6.57 27.69
C GLU A 138 9.34 -7.13 28.02
N LYS A 139 8.68 -6.59 29.04
CA LYS A 139 7.33 -7.04 29.45
C LYS A 139 6.26 -6.79 28.39
N GLU A 140 6.28 -5.62 27.74
CA GLU A 140 5.33 -5.26 26.68
C GLU A 140 5.56 -6.11 25.44
N PHE A 141 6.82 -6.30 25.06
CA PHE A 141 7.19 -7.12 23.92
C PHE A 141 6.72 -8.56 24.09
N LEU A 142 7.02 -9.19 25.22
CA LEU A 142 6.67 -10.58 25.49
C LEU A 142 5.17 -10.80 25.53
N ARG A 143 4.39 -9.83 25.98
CA ARG A 143 2.93 -9.90 25.98
C ARG A 143 2.33 -10.02 24.58
N CYS A 144 2.95 -9.38 23.59
CA CYS A 144 2.47 -9.37 22.19
C CYS A 144 3.11 -10.48 21.36
N TRP A 145 4.32 -10.91 21.71
CA TRP A 145 5.09 -11.86 20.90
C TRP A 145 4.81 -13.33 21.23
N TYR A 146 4.52 -13.66 22.50
CA TYR A 146 4.24 -15.04 22.89
C TYR A 146 2.98 -15.59 22.20
N SER A 147 3.16 -16.66 21.43
CA SER A 147 2.09 -17.28 20.63
C SER A 147 1.38 -18.43 21.35
N ASN A 148 1.97 -19.01 22.40
CA ASN A 148 1.44 -20.17 23.08
C ASN A 148 1.77 -20.17 24.57
N GLN A 149 0.73 -20.28 25.43
CA GLN A 149 0.87 -20.47 26.86
C GLN A 149 0.49 -21.92 27.28
N LYS A 150 0.46 -22.86 26.33
CA LYS A 150 0.19 -24.26 26.66
C LYS A 150 1.43 -24.85 27.36
N GLU A 151 1.22 -25.47 28.51
CA GLU A 151 2.22 -26.23 29.28
C GLU A 151 3.35 -25.41 29.96
N GLY A 152 3.11 -24.13 30.24
CA GLY A 152 4.11 -23.32 31.01
C GLY A 152 5.32 -22.84 30.20
N ILE A 153 5.49 -23.27 28.96
CA ILE A 153 6.57 -22.84 28.06
C ILE A 153 6.12 -21.61 27.29
N LYS A 154 6.82 -20.50 27.46
CA LYS A 154 6.56 -19.22 26.80
C LYS A 154 7.46 -19.09 25.59
N GLU A 155 6.93 -19.35 24.40
CA GLU A 155 7.65 -19.25 23.14
C GLU A 155 6.96 -18.32 22.15
N GLY A 156 7.75 -17.61 21.36
CA GLY A 156 7.29 -16.81 20.24
C GLY A 156 7.83 -17.34 18.92
N ALA A 157 7.06 -17.17 17.84
CA ALA A 157 7.48 -17.57 16.51
C ALA A 157 8.24 -16.47 15.81
N VAL A 158 9.34 -16.82 15.16
CA VAL A 158 10.18 -15.93 14.35
C VAL A 158 10.56 -16.59 13.03
N LEU A 159 10.75 -15.76 12.00
CA LEU A 159 11.35 -16.13 10.74
C LEU A 159 12.70 -15.42 10.64
N LEU A 160 13.76 -16.20 10.59
CA LEU A 160 15.13 -15.73 10.38
C LEU A 160 15.36 -15.59 8.88
N LEU A 161 16.08 -14.54 8.48
CA LEU A 161 16.40 -14.26 7.08
C LEU A 161 17.89 -13.95 6.98
N GLU A 162 18.59 -14.75 6.20
CA GLU A 162 20.00 -14.59 5.94
C GLU A 162 20.22 -14.35 4.43
N PRO A 163 20.86 -13.24 4.02
CA PRO A 163 21.08 -12.96 2.61
C PRO A 163 22.15 -13.93 2.08
N THR A 164 21.83 -14.62 0.98
CA THR A 164 22.78 -15.48 0.28
C THR A 164 23.55 -14.69 -0.79
N PRO A 165 24.64 -15.22 -1.37
CA PRO A 165 25.30 -14.60 -2.51
C PRO A 165 24.35 -14.37 -3.70
N GLU A 166 23.33 -15.24 -3.86
CA GLU A 166 22.30 -15.11 -4.88
C GLU A 166 21.43 -13.85 -4.67
N PHE A 167 21.12 -13.48 -3.41
CA PHE A 167 20.45 -12.24 -3.11
C PHE A 167 21.18 -11.04 -3.71
N TYR A 168 22.50 -10.97 -3.62
CA TYR A 168 23.28 -9.85 -4.13
C TYR A 168 23.42 -9.88 -5.67
N ASN A 169 23.38 -11.05 -6.29
CA ASN A 169 23.50 -11.22 -7.73
C ASN A 169 22.18 -10.97 -8.49
N LYS A 170 21.02 -11.23 -7.88
CA LYS A 170 19.71 -10.92 -8.49
C LYS A 170 19.59 -9.42 -8.65
N GLU A 171 19.13 -8.95 -9.80
CA GLU A 171 18.82 -7.53 -9.99
C GLU A 171 17.67 -7.12 -9.06
N ALA A 172 17.87 -6.05 -8.29
CA ALA A 172 16.80 -5.45 -7.53
C ALA A 172 15.74 -4.91 -8.51
N GLU A 173 14.49 -5.26 -8.31
CA GLU A 173 13.38 -4.68 -9.07
C GLU A 173 13.15 -3.23 -8.60
N ASP A 174 14.09 -2.34 -8.93
CA ASP A 174 14.08 -0.92 -8.53
C ASP A 174 13.02 -0.10 -9.29
N ARG A 175 11.95 -0.76 -9.72
CA ARG A 175 10.86 -0.15 -10.50
C ARG A 175 9.68 0.23 -9.62
N GLU A 176 9.91 1.08 -8.62
CA GLU A 176 8.86 1.98 -8.11
C GLU A 176 8.48 3.09 -9.13
N ASN A 177 9.09 3.10 -10.29
CA ASN A 177 8.55 3.81 -11.43
C ASN A 177 7.25 3.10 -11.81
N LEU A 178 6.16 3.48 -11.14
CA LEU A 178 4.82 3.40 -11.69
C LEU A 178 4.94 3.97 -13.11
N LYS A 179 5.29 3.12 -14.05
CA LYS A 179 5.35 3.54 -15.42
C LYS A 179 3.93 3.95 -15.76
N PHE A 180 3.72 5.26 -15.82
CA PHE A 180 2.52 5.84 -16.44
C PHE A 180 2.24 5.15 -17.78
N LEU A 181 3.30 4.65 -18.43
CA LEU A 181 3.21 3.74 -19.57
C LEU A 181 2.53 2.39 -19.26
N TYR A 182 2.61 1.86 -18.05
CA TYR A 182 1.93 0.60 -17.71
C TYR A 182 0.43 0.82 -17.61
N LEU A 183 -0.01 1.94 -17.03
CA LEU A 183 -1.41 2.38 -17.05
C LEU A 183 -1.90 2.62 -18.48
N LEU A 184 -1.09 3.24 -19.34
CA LEU A 184 -1.41 3.42 -20.76
C LEU A 184 -1.51 2.09 -21.50
N ASN A 185 -0.68 1.11 -21.18
CA ASN A 185 -0.75 -0.22 -21.80
C ASN A 185 -2.02 -0.98 -21.37
N TYR A 186 -2.54 -0.69 -20.17
CA TYR A 186 -3.80 -1.23 -19.67
C TYR A 186 -5.02 -0.57 -20.36
N LEU A 187 -4.87 0.68 -20.81
CA LEU A 187 -5.89 1.37 -21.61
C LEU A 187 -5.90 0.96 -23.08
N LYS A 188 -4.85 0.30 -23.58
CA LYS A 188 -4.71 -0.11 -25.00
C LYS A 188 -5.89 -0.93 -25.55
N PRO A 189 -6.49 -1.90 -24.84
CA PRO A 189 -7.68 -2.59 -25.31
C PRO A 189 -8.92 -1.69 -25.42
N TYR A 190 -8.96 -0.58 -24.67
CA TYR A 190 -10.10 0.34 -24.64
C TYR A 190 -9.95 1.55 -25.56
N ARG A 191 -8.94 1.56 -26.46
CA ARG A 191 -8.64 2.69 -27.37
C ARG A 191 -9.84 3.14 -28.21
N ARG A 192 -10.75 2.22 -28.60
CA ARG A 192 -11.97 2.55 -29.35
C ARG A 192 -12.92 3.41 -28.53
N TYR A 193 -13.13 3.08 -27.27
CA TYR A 193 -13.98 3.84 -26.36
C TYR A 193 -13.38 5.20 -26.03
N ILE A 194 -12.06 5.27 -25.86
CA ILE A 194 -11.34 6.54 -25.65
C ILE A 194 -11.50 7.45 -26.86
N PHE A 195 -11.35 6.91 -28.09
CA PHE A 195 -11.55 7.66 -29.30
C PHE A 195 -13.00 8.19 -29.42
N GLN A 196 -14.00 7.37 -29.09
CA GLN A 196 -15.40 7.77 -29.05
C GLN A 196 -15.66 8.89 -28.01
N LEU A 197 -15.06 8.81 -26.84
CA LEU A 197 -15.15 9.85 -25.82
C LEU A 197 -14.55 11.18 -26.31
N ILE A 198 -13.39 11.13 -26.96
CA ILE A 198 -12.74 12.32 -27.53
C ILE A 198 -13.61 12.93 -28.62
N LEU A 199 -14.14 12.10 -29.54
CA LEU A 199 -15.01 12.55 -30.61
C LEU A 199 -16.31 13.21 -30.05
N GLY A 200 -16.92 12.57 -29.03
CA GLY A 200 -18.08 13.13 -28.35
C GLY A 200 -17.80 14.46 -27.64
N LEU A 201 -16.59 14.61 -27.08
CA LEU A 201 -16.15 15.85 -26.44
C LEU A 201 -15.97 16.97 -27.47
N ILE A 202 -15.33 16.68 -28.60
CA ILE A 202 -15.16 17.65 -29.72
C ILE A 202 -16.52 18.07 -30.26
N THR A 203 -17.42 17.12 -30.54
CA THR A 203 -18.79 17.41 -31.03
C THR A 203 -19.56 18.28 -30.05
N SER A 204 -19.52 17.97 -28.74
CA SER A 204 -20.17 18.77 -27.69
C SER A 204 -19.59 20.19 -27.62
N SER A 205 -18.28 20.33 -27.78
CA SER A 205 -17.60 21.64 -27.79
C SER A 205 -18.02 22.50 -28.98
N ILE A 206 -18.12 21.91 -30.15
CA ILE A 206 -18.57 22.62 -31.38
C ILE A 206 -20.01 23.11 -31.20
N ILE A 207 -20.91 22.23 -30.74
CA ILE A 207 -22.32 22.63 -30.50
C ILE A 207 -22.42 23.75 -29.48
N SER A 208 -21.64 23.67 -28.39
CA SER A 208 -21.60 24.71 -27.34
C SER A 208 -21.09 26.06 -27.86
N LEU A 209 -20.25 26.08 -28.89
CA LEU A 209 -19.82 27.31 -29.54
C LEU A 209 -20.89 27.92 -30.46
N ILE A 210 -21.66 27.06 -31.15
CA ILE A 210 -22.68 27.51 -32.11
C ILE A 210 -23.90 28.12 -31.40
N LEU A 211 -24.29 27.58 -30.23
CA LEU A 211 -25.50 28.03 -29.51
C LEU A 211 -25.51 29.54 -29.19
N PRO A 212 -24.43 30.16 -28.65
CA PRO A 212 -24.41 31.62 -28.39
C PRO A 212 -24.58 32.44 -29.66
N PHE A 213 -24.00 32.03 -30.78
CA PHE A 213 -24.15 32.74 -32.07
C PHE A 213 -25.58 32.69 -32.60
N LEU A 214 -26.25 31.54 -32.45
CA LEU A 214 -27.68 31.43 -32.80
C LEU A 214 -28.56 32.30 -31.90
N THR A 215 -28.23 32.38 -30.61
CA THR A 215 -28.96 33.24 -29.67
C THR A 215 -28.75 34.72 -30.02
N GLN A 216 -27.53 35.12 -30.35
CA GLN A 216 -27.23 36.48 -30.80
C GLN A 216 -27.99 36.82 -32.10
N SER A 217 -27.97 35.95 -33.11
CA SER A 217 -28.71 36.14 -34.38
C SER A 217 -30.23 36.23 -34.15
N LEU A 218 -30.77 35.47 -33.18
CA LEU A 218 -32.15 35.55 -32.78
C LEU A 218 -32.52 36.95 -32.30
N VAL A 219 -31.68 37.54 -31.46
CA VAL A 219 -31.93 38.88 -30.91
C VAL A 219 -31.75 39.97 -31.95
N ASP A 220 -30.59 39.94 -32.65
CA ASP A 220 -30.20 41.03 -33.54
C ASP A 220 -31.06 41.08 -34.83
N THR A 221 -31.34 39.92 -35.42
CA THR A 221 -32.07 39.87 -36.70
C THR A 221 -33.54 39.47 -36.53
N GLY A 222 -33.85 38.53 -35.63
CA GLY A 222 -35.20 38.04 -35.40
C GLY A 222 -36.09 39.07 -34.74
N ILE A 223 -35.67 39.61 -33.60
CA ILE A 223 -36.43 40.57 -32.83
C ILE A 223 -36.30 41.97 -33.44
N GLY A 224 -35.05 42.37 -33.81
CA GLY A 224 -34.81 43.71 -34.36
C GLY A 224 -35.58 43.99 -35.64
N ASN A 225 -35.79 43.00 -36.51
CA ASN A 225 -36.55 43.15 -37.78
C ASN A 225 -38.03 42.64 -37.71
N SER A 226 -38.49 42.24 -36.54
CA SER A 226 -39.84 41.69 -36.33
C SER A 226 -40.19 40.51 -37.26
N ASN A 227 -39.20 39.71 -37.65
CA ASN A 227 -39.36 38.59 -38.59
C ASN A 227 -39.65 37.29 -37.84
N ILE A 228 -40.94 37.00 -37.63
CA ILE A 228 -41.43 35.84 -36.89
C ILE A 228 -40.99 34.52 -37.52
N ALA A 229 -40.94 34.41 -38.88
CA ALA A 229 -40.52 33.19 -39.57
C ALA A 229 -39.03 32.84 -39.26
N PHE A 230 -38.17 33.85 -39.24
CA PHE A 230 -36.76 33.67 -38.89
C PHE A 230 -36.58 33.27 -37.42
N VAL A 231 -37.33 33.87 -36.49
CA VAL A 231 -37.34 33.51 -35.07
C VAL A 231 -37.69 32.05 -34.88
N VAL A 232 -38.79 31.58 -35.52
CA VAL A 232 -39.25 30.19 -35.41
C VAL A 232 -38.20 29.22 -35.96
N MET A 233 -37.58 29.58 -37.09
CA MET A 233 -36.51 28.75 -37.72
C MET A 233 -35.32 28.59 -36.78
N ILE A 234 -34.83 29.67 -36.12
CA ILE A 234 -33.69 29.58 -35.18
C ILE A 234 -34.10 28.81 -33.95
N LEU A 235 -35.31 28.97 -33.40
CA LEU A 235 -35.77 28.21 -32.25
C LEU A 235 -35.80 26.70 -32.53
N ILE A 236 -36.25 26.29 -33.70
CA ILE A 236 -36.22 24.88 -34.15
C ILE A 236 -34.77 24.39 -34.24
N ALA A 237 -33.86 25.16 -34.83
CA ALA A 237 -32.45 24.83 -34.90
C ALA A 237 -31.80 24.66 -33.54
N GLN A 238 -32.08 25.57 -32.58
CA GLN A 238 -31.60 25.48 -31.22
C GLN A 238 -32.13 24.24 -30.48
N LEU A 239 -33.43 23.91 -30.69
CA LEU A 239 -34.05 22.74 -30.11
C LEU A 239 -33.38 21.43 -30.62
N ILE A 240 -33.13 21.34 -31.91
CA ILE A 240 -32.41 20.18 -32.50
C ILE A 240 -30.99 20.07 -31.97
N LEU A 241 -30.26 21.18 -31.89
CA LEU A 241 -28.89 21.18 -31.35
C LEU A 241 -28.88 20.79 -29.85
N THR A 242 -29.81 21.27 -29.05
CA THR A 242 -29.91 20.94 -27.62
C THR A 242 -30.27 19.47 -27.43
N LEU A 243 -31.18 18.91 -28.23
CA LEU A 243 -31.49 17.47 -28.21
C LEU A 243 -30.24 16.64 -28.60
N SER A 244 -29.52 17.05 -29.63
CA SER A 244 -28.29 16.39 -30.07
C SER A 244 -27.22 16.44 -28.97
N GLN A 245 -27.07 17.56 -28.27
CA GLN A 245 -26.13 17.70 -27.17
C GLN A 245 -26.48 16.79 -25.99
N THR A 246 -27.76 16.71 -25.65
CA THR A 246 -28.27 15.82 -24.58
C THR A 246 -28.05 14.35 -24.94
N ALA A 247 -28.37 13.94 -26.17
CA ALA A 247 -28.14 12.59 -26.64
C ALA A 247 -26.64 12.22 -26.61
N ASN A 248 -25.76 13.11 -27.07
CA ASN A 248 -24.31 12.93 -27.00
C ASN A 248 -23.83 12.81 -25.54
N GLY A 249 -24.39 13.60 -24.62
CA GLY A 249 -24.11 13.51 -23.18
C GLY A 249 -24.49 12.16 -22.59
N LEU A 250 -25.65 11.62 -22.92
CA LEU A 250 -26.13 10.30 -22.47
C LEU A 250 -25.21 9.18 -22.99
N LEU A 251 -24.85 9.21 -24.27
CA LEU A 251 -23.92 8.23 -24.85
C LEU A 251 -22.56 8.26 -24.15
N ARG A 252 -22.01 9.43 -23.90
CA ARG A 252 -20.75 9.62 -23.22
C ARG A 252 -20.78 9.09 -21.78
N ASN A 253 -21.86 9.36 -21.03
CA ASN A 253 -22.05 8.84 -19.68
C ASN A 253 -22.15 7.31 -19.67
N TRP A 254 -22.87 6.72 -20.63
CA TRP A 254 -22.98 5.26 -20.74
C TRP A 254 -21.64 4.61 -21.02
N ILE A 255 -20.85 5.16 -21.97
CA ILE A 255 -19.50 4.67 -22.28
C ILE A 255 -18.59 4.80 -21.04
N ASN A 256 -18.65 5.92 -20.34
CA ASN A 256 -17.84 6.17 -19.15
C ASN A 256 -18.13 5.15 -18.03
N LEU A 257 -19.42 4.89 -17.74
CA LEU A 257 -19.83 3.87 -16.78
C LEU A 257 -19.35 2.47 -17.19
N HIS A 258 -19.46 2.13 -18.47
CA HIS A 258 -19.02 0.83 -18.96
C HIS A 258 -17.50 0.63 -18.83
N VAL A 259 -16.72 1.63 -19.20
CA VAL A 259 -15.26 1.60 -19.12
C VAL A 259 -14.81 1.56 -17.65
N THR A 260 -15.38 2.43 -16.78
CA THR A 260 -15.00 2.50 -15.37
C THR A 260 -15.30 1.19 -14.65
N SER A 261 -16.48 0.61 -14.86
CA SER A 261 -16.84 -0.68 -14.25
C SER A 261 -15.90 -1.81 -14.69
N ARG A 262 -15.57 -1.90 -15.96
CA ARG A 262 -14.66 -2.93 -16.50
C ARG A 262 -13.24 -2.75 -16.01
N VAL A 263 -12.74 -1.52 -16.00
CA VAL A 263 -11.39 -1.21 -15.49
C VAL A 263 -11.29 -1.49 -13.99
N SER A 264 -12.29 -1.11 -13.19
CA SER A 264 -12.31 -1.40 -11.75
C SER A 264 -12.31 -2.89 -11.46
N ILE A 265 -13.13 -3.69 -12.17
CA ILE A 265 -13.15 -5.16 -12.00
C ILE A 265 -11.81 -5.75 -12.40
N SER A 266 -11.21 -5.29 -13.48
CA SER A 266 -9.93 -5.80 -13.98
C SER A 266 -8.76 -5.42 -13.07
N LEU A 267 -8.79 -4.24 -12.43
CA LEU A 267 -7.82 -3.84 -11.41
C LEU A 267 -7.95 -4.68 -10.13
N ILE A 268 -9.18 -4.99 -9.72
CA ILE A 268 -9.43 -5.82 -8.52
C ILE A 268 -9.06 -7.28 -8.79
N SER A 269 -9.28 -7.80 -9.99
CA SER A 269 -8.95 -9.19 -10.35
C SER A 269 -7.49 -9.41 -10.73
N GLY A 270 -6.77 -8.35 -11.06
CA GLY A 270 -5.33 -8.37 -11.41
C GLY A 270 -4.41 -8.02 -10.24
N VAL A 271 -4.97 -7.80 -9.05
CA VAL A 271 -4.31 -7.68 -7.76
C VAL A 271 -4.60 -8.95 -6.95
#